data_c35f474e0f246f93869d5546653c0eea
#
_entry.id   c35f474e0f246f93869d5546653c0eea
#
_cell.length_a   1.000
_cell.length_b   1.000
_cell.length_c   1.000
_cell.angle_alpha   90.00
_cell.angle_beta   90.00
_cell.angle_gamma   90.00
#
_symmetry.space_group_name_H-M   'P 1'
#
loop_
_entity.id
_entity.type
_entity.pdbx_description
1 polymer ?
#
loop_
_entity_poly.entity_id
_entity_poly.type
_entity_poly.pdbx_seq_one_letter_code
_entity_poly.pdbx_strand_id
1 'polypeptide(L)'
;VRSSTVACAIAVVASLGACGSDASAPFSGTRRTPAPMVSATLPTADGNDFEFVADDDELLLVYFGFTSCPDVCPTTLADVGSARSELGDDAERIDLAMVTVDPERDDAQLLDDYVNSFGAGSTALRTDDDAELRAAAAEFGVFYEITTLEDGTIDVLHSGTLFAVDDTGAITASWPFGTPSENFRNDLELLLAES
;
A
#
# COMPACT_ATOMS: atom_id res chain seq x y z
N VAL A 1 78.71 36.17 -2.46
CA VAL A 1 77.74 35.43 -3.28
C VAL A 1 76.63 34.91 -2.33
N ARG A 2 75.44 35.55 -2.36
CA ARG A 2 74.32 35.17 -1.56
C ARG A 2 73.36 34.39 -2.46
N SER A 3 73.16 33.10 -2.19
CA SER A 3 72.10 32.25 -2.82
C SER A 3 70.84 32.40 -2.05
N SER A 4 69.83 32.94 -2.72
CA SER A 4 68.44 32.96 -2.22
C SER A 4 67.69 31.75 -2.75
N THR A 5 67.30 30.84 -1.87
CA THR A 5 66.40 29.72 -2.16
C THR A 5 64.97 30.17 -2.02
N VAL A 6 64.23 30.18 -3.14
CA VAL A 6 62.79 30.42 -3.17
C VAL A 6 62.05 29.04 -2.90
N ALA A 7 61.38 28.98 -1.79
CA ALA A 7 60.54 27.86 -1.46
C ALA A 7 59.16 28.05 -2.10
N CYS A 8 58.80 27.15 -3.05
CA CYS A 8 57.52 27.12 -3.68
C CYS A 8 56.58 26.26 -2.81
N ALA A 9 55.63 26.90 -2.14
CA ALA A 9 54.59 26.22 -1.38
C ALA A 9 53.48 25.79 -2.32
N ILE A 10 53.35 24.48 -2.54
CA ILE A 10 52.22 23.89 -3.28
C ILE A 10 51.07 23.71 -2.30
N ALA A 11 50.00 24.52 -2.45
CA ALA A 11 48.75 24.34 -1.74
C ALA A 11 47.93 23.24 -2.43
N VAL A 12 47.86 22.09 -1.80
CA VAL A 12 46.93 21.01 -2.21
C VAL A 12 45.53 21.33 -1.69
N VAL A 13 44.68 21.81 -2.58
CA VAL A 13 43.25 21.95 -2.30
C VAL A 13 42.60 20.57 -2.39
N ALA A 14 42.36 19.93 -1.26
CA ALA A 14 41.57 18.73 -1.17
C ALA A 14 40.08 19.11 -1.32
N SER A 15 39.55 18.95 -2.53
CA SER A 15 38.10 18.98 -2.76
C SER A 15 37.46 17.72 -2.15
N LEU A 16 36.88 17.87 -0.96
CA LEU A 16 35.95 16.88 -0.39
C LEU A 16 34.69 16.94 -1.23
N GLY A 17 34.61 16.08 -2.24
CA GLY A 17 33.35 15.73 -2.91
C GLY A 17 32.49 14.97 -1.93
N ALA A 18 31.52 15.65 -1.31
CA ALA A 18 30.42 15.01 -0.63
C ALA A 18 29.53 14.38 -1.72
N CYS A 19 29.82 13.13 -2.08
CA CYS A 19 28.81 12.27 -2.70
C CYS A 19 27.81 11.91 -1.59
N GLY A 20 26.77 12.72 -1.43
CA GLY A 20 25.53 12.28 -0.81
C GLY A 20 24.92 11.25 -1.75
N SER A 21 25.20 9.96 -1.55
CA SER A 21 24.35 8.92 -2.07
C SER A 21 23.09 8.97 -1.20
N ASP A 22 22.00 9.51 -1.73
CA ASP A 22 20.66 9.22 -1.25
C ASP A 22 20.43 7.73 -1.50
N ALA A 23 20.99 6.88 -0.63
CA ALA A 23 20.70 5.47 -0.62
C ALA A 23 19.30 5.35 -0.04
N SER A 24 18.31 5.04 -0.87
CA SER A 24 16.96 4.67 -0.42
C SER A 24 17.07 3.65 0.70
N ALA A 25 16.22 3.75 1.71
CA ALA A 25 16.17 2.75 2.76
C ALA A 25 15.89 1.36 2.15
N PRO A 26 16.32 0.26 2.77
CA PRO A 26 16.00 -1.07 2.27
C PRO A 26 14.48 -1.29 2.28
N PHE A 27 13.97 -2.05 1.31
CA PHE A 27 12.55 -2.41 1.23
C PHE A 27 12.09 -3.09 2.51
N SER A 28 11.05 -2.57 3.14
CA SER A 28 10.57 -3.00 4.47
C SER A 28 9.46 -4.04 4.40
N GLY A 29 8.66 -4.02 3.33
CA GLY A 29 7.62 -5.00 3.05
C GLY A 29 8.17 -6.36 2.62
N THR A 30 7.29 -7.23 2.19
CA THR A 30 7.65 -8.54 1.61
C THR A 30 7.42 -8.50 0.11
N ARG A 31 8.50 -8.54 -0.69
CA ARG A 31 8.42 -8.74 -2.13
C ARG A 31 8.04 -10.17 -2.45
N ARG A 32 7.20 -10.36 -3.45
CA ARG A 32 6.72 -11.68 -3.85
C ARG A 32 7.41 -12.14 -5.14
N THR A 33 8.13 -13.26 -5.05
CA THR A 33 8.85 -13.85 -6.21
C THR A 33 8.72 -15.38 -6.19
N PRO A 34 8.03 -16.00 -7.14
CA PRO A 34 7.23 -15.35 -8.19
C PRO A 34 6.01 -14.62 -7.62
N ALA A 35 5.61 -13.52 -8.25
CA ALA A 35 4.42 -12.78 -7.88
C ALA A 35 3.17 -13.57 -8.29
N PRO A 36 2.23 -13.87 -7.36
CA PRO A 36 0.98 -14.52 -7.71
C PRO A 36 0.07 -13.54 -8.48
N MET A 37 -0.62 -14.06 -9.51
CA MET A 37 -1.57 -13.29 -10.30
C MET A 37 -2.95 -13.32 -9.64
N VAL A 38 -3.65 -12.21 -9.69
CA VAL A 38 -5.06 -12.09 -9.29
C VAL A 38 -5.93 -12.21 -10.54
N SER A 39 -6.96 -13.04 -10.46
CA SER A 39 -7.94 -13.23 -11.54
C SER A 39 -9.37 -12.96 -11.07
N ALA A 40 -9.58 -12.79 -9.79
CA ALA A 40 -10.87 -12.45 -9.22
C ALA A 40 -11.30 -11.05 -9.65
N THR A 41 -12.61 -10.85 -9.77
CA THR A 41 -13.27 -9.56 -9.90
C THR A 41 -14.24 -9.38 -8.74
N LEU A 42 -14.44 -8.15 -8.29
CA LEU A 42 -15.48 -7.83 -7.31
C LEU A 42 -16.25 -6.58 -7.76
N PRO A 43 -17.51 -6.44 -7.38
CA PRO A 43 -18.25 -5.22 -7.66
C PRO A 43 -17.75 -4.05 -6.78
N THR A 44 -17.66 -2.87 -7.41
CA THR A 44 -17.53 -1.60 -6.69
C THR A 44 -18.80 -1.31 -5.89
N ALA A 45 -18.75 -0.35 -4.97
CA ALA A 45 -19.94 0.13 -4.26
C ALA A 45 -21.06 0.60 -5.20
N ASP A 46 -20.70 1.09 -6.40
CA ASP A 46 -21.64 1.49 -7.45
C ASP A 46 -22.15 0.30 -8.32
N GLY A 47 -21.65 -0.90 -8.09
CA GLY A 47 -22.05 -2.13 -8.78
C GLY A 47 -21.40 -2.37 -10.14
N ASN A 48 -20.29 -1.68 -10.44
CA ASN A 48 -19.48 -1.97 -11.64
C ASN A 48 -18.46 -3.08 -11.29
N ASP A 49 -18.13 -3.90 -12.29
CA ASP A 49 -17.05 -4.88 -12.13
C ASP A 49 -15.69 -4.18 -11.96
N PHE A 50 -14.91 -4.62 -10.98
CA PHE A 50 -13.57 -4.15 -10.70
C PHE A 50 -12.57 -5.31 -10.81
N GLU A 51 -11.58 -5.14 -11.66
CA GLU A 51 -10.44 -6.04 -11.80
C GLU A 51 -9.29 -5.55 -10.91
N PHE A 52 -8.59 -6.47 -10.24
CA PHE A 52 -7.44 -6.13 -9.42
C PHE A 52 -6.18 -5.97 -10.28
N VAL A 53 -6.14 -4.92 -11.07
CA VAL A 53 -5.05 -4.57 -11.99
C VAL A 53 -4.83 -3.07 -11.90
N ALA A 54 -3.60 -2.61 -11.77
CA ALA A 54 -3.26 -1.20 -11.84
C ALA A 54 -3.29 -0.69 -13.29
N ASP A 55 -3.40 0.60 -13.49
CA ASP A 55 -3.17 1.20 -14.81
C ASP A 55 -1.68 1.14 -15.19
N ASP A 56 -1.33 1.41 -16.47
CA ASP A 56 0.04 1.37 -16.98
C ASP A 56 0.95 2.30 -16.14
N ASP A 57 2.09 1.80 -15.68
CA ASP A 57 3.06 2.51 -14.83
C ASP A 57 2.50 2.95 -13.44
N GLU A 58 1.44 2.32 -12.94
CA GLU A 58 0.80 2.61 -11.66
C GLU A 58 0.84 1.42 -10.69
N LEU A 59 0.38 1.62 -9.48
CA LEU A 59 0.21 0.60 -8.46
C LEU A 59 -1.20 0.64 -7.87
N LEU A 60 -1.82 -0.52 -7.74
CA LEU A 60 -3.06 -0.69 -7.00
C LEU A 60 -2.77 -1.26 -5.62
N LEU A 61 -3.04 -0.48 -4.58
CA LEU A 61 -3.02 -0.96 -3.20
C LEU A 61 -4.36 -1.62 -2.87
N VAL A 62 -4.31 -2.84 -2.32
CA VAL A 62 -5.52 -3.61 -1.97
C VAL A 62 -5.51 -3.94 -0.48
N TYR A 63 -6.61 -3.61 0.20
CA TYR A 63 -6.80 -3.87 1.61
C TYR A 63 -8.14 -4.56 1.88
N PHE A 64 -8.12 -5.65 2.64
CA PHE A 64 -9.33 -6.34 3.12
C PHE A 64 -9.59 -5.90 4.57
N GLY A 65 -10.76 -5.31 4.82
CA GLY A 65 -11.09 -4.76 6.13
C GLY A 65 -12.60 -4.53 6.29
N PHE A 66 -13.00 -3.74 7.29
CA PHE A 66 -14.40 -3.40 7.54
C PHE A 66 -14.50 -2.05 8.28
N THR A 67 -15.61 -1.33 8.10
CA THR A 67 -15.74 0.05 8.62
C THR A 67 -15.81 0.12 10.14
N SER A 68 -16.39 -0.91 10.78
CA SER A 68 -16.52 -0.99 12.23
C SER A 68 -15.28 -1.52 12.95
N CYS A 69 -14.15 -1.68 12.25
CA CYS A 69 -12.88 -2.10 12.85
C CYS A 69 -12.35 -1.00 13.78
N PRO A 70 -12.08 -1.31 15.07
CA PRO A 70 -11.77 -0.25 16.04
C PRO A 70 -10.33 0.27 15.97
N ASP A 71 -9.39 -0.44 15.33
CA ASP A 71 -7.96 -0.14 15.42
C ASP A 71 -7.20 -0.44 14.14
N VAL A 72 -7.11 -1.70 13.72
CA VAL A 72 -6.22 -2.16 12.64
C VAL A 72 -6.51 -1.47 11.30
N CYS A 73 -7.78 -1.42 10.88
CA CYS A 73 -8.15 -0.85 9.58
C CYS A 73 -7.91 0.66 9.51
N PRO A 74 -8.43 1.50 10.45
CA PRO A 74 -8.21 2.93 10.37
C PRO A 74 -6.72 3.30 10.52
N THR A 75 -5.95 2.57 11.31
CA THR A 75 -4.50 2.81 11.46
C THR A 75 -3.77 2.52 10.15
N THR A 76 -3.99 1.33 9.54
CA THR A 76 -3.35 0.96 8.27
C THR A 76 -3.69 1.96 7.16
N LEU A 77 -4.97 2.31 7.01
CA LEU A 77 -5.41 3.24 5.97
C LEU A 77 -4.89 4.66 6.19
N ALA A 78 -4.77 5.11 7.44
CA ALA A 78 -4.18 6.41 7.77
C ALA A 78 -2.67 6.46 7.44
N ASP A 79 -1.92 5.38 7.75
CA ASP A 79 -0.51 5.29 7.42
C ASP A 79 -0.29 5.28 5.89
N VAL A 80 -1.13 4.55 5.13
CA VAL A 80 -1.11 4.55 3.66
C VAL A 80 -1.46 5.92 3.09
N GLY A 81 -2.53 6.57 3.58
CA GLY A 81 -2.94 7.91 3.16
C GLY A 81 -1.85 8.95 3.42
N SER A 82 -1.18 8.85 4.57
CA SER A 82 -0.02 9.68 4.91
C SER A 82 1.13 9.48 3.95
N ALA A 83 1.50 8.21 3.69
CA ALA A 83 2.56 7.86 2.76
C ALA A 83 2.27 8.40 1.34
N ARG A 84 1.05 8.19 0.82
CA ARG A 84 0.64 8.72 -0.49
C ARG A 84 0.75 10.24 -0.54
N SER A 85 0.32 10.95 0.50
CA SER A 85 0.38 12.42 0.53
C SER A 85 1.81 12.98 0.49
N GLU A 86 2.80 12.20 0.91
CA GLU A 86 4.22 12.57 0.92
C GLU A 86 4.95 12.28 -0.39
N LEU A 87 4.32 11.53 -1.33
CA LEU A 87 4.90 11.18 -2.62
C LEU A 87 4.80 12.29 -3.68
N GLY A 88 4.09 13.39 -3.39
CA GLY A 88 3.93 14.49 -4.32
C GLY A 88 3.19 14.05 -5.59
N ASP A 89 3.78 14.31 -6.76
CA ASP A 89 3.17 13.99 -8.06
C ASP A 89 3.01 12.48 -8.28
N ASP A 90 3.87 11.65 -7.67
CA ASP A 90 3.76 10.18 -7.74
C ASP A 90 2.56 9.61 -6.97
N ALA A 91 1.92 10.40 -6.10
CA ALA A 91 0.68 10.00 -5.42
C ALA A 91 -0.47 9.67 -6.39
N GLU A 92 -0.51 10.31 -7.56
CA GLU A 92 -1.50 10.08 -8.62
C GLU A 92 -1.32 8.73 -9.33
N ARG A 93 -0.16 8.09 -9.16
CA ARG A 93 0.18 6.77 -9.69
C ARG A 93 -0.15 5.62 -8.74
N ILE A 94 -0.82 5.90 -7.63
CA ILE A 94 -1.14 4.90 -6.62
C ILE A 94 -2.63 4.94 -6.32
N ASP A 95 -3.33 3.93 -6.74
CA ASP A 95 -4.71 3.69 -6.36
C ASP A 95 -4.83 2.89 -5.08
N LEU A 96 -5.96 3.04 -4.40
CA LEU A 96 -6.31 2.27 -3.21
C LEU A 96 -7.70 1.68 -3.36
N ALA A 97 -7.80 0.35 -3.23
CA ALA A 97 -9.05 -0.37 -3.16
C ALA A 97 -9.21 -1.03 -1.79
N MET A 98 -10.37 -0.84 -1.16
CA MET A 98 -10.74 -1.55 0.06
C MET A 98 -11.89 -2.50 -0.21
N VAL A 99 -11.66 -3.78 0.10
CA VAL A 99 -12.68 -4.84 0.06
C VAL A 99 -13.25 -5.02 1.46
N THR A 100 -14.56 -4.85 1.63
CA THR A 100 -15.16 -5.17 2.93
C THR A 100 -15.26 -6.68 3.13
N VAL A 101 -14.87 -7.13 4.32
CA VAL A 101 -15.10 -8.51 4.78
C VAL A 101 -16.38 -8.65 5.61
N ASP A 102 -17.14 -7.57 5.79
CA ASP A 102 -18.34 -7.50 6.61
C ASP A 102 -19.49 -6.78 5.86
N PRO A 103 -19.92 -7.32 4.70
CA PRO A 103 -20.89 -6.64 3.84
C PRO A 103 -22.29 -6.50 4.47
N GLU A 104 -22.60 -7.26 5.53
CA GLU A 104 -23.87 -7.11 6.24
C GLU A 104 -23.98 -5.79 7.02
N ARG A 105 -22.85 -5.27 7.53
CA ARG A 105 -22.80 -4.01 8.28
C ARG A 105 -22.26 -2.84 7.46
N ASP A 106 -21.47 -3.13 6.43
CA ASP A 106 -20.86 -2.12 5.56
C ASP A 106 -21.72 -1.96 4.30
N ASP A 107 -22.68 -1.03 4.30
CA ASP A 107 -23.36 -0.67 3.07
C ASP A 107 -22.44 0.11 2.12
N ALA A 108 -22.86 0.21 0.84
CA ALA A 108 -22.06 0.81 -0.22
C ALA A 108 -21.64 2.25 0.09
N GLN A 109 -22.56 3.09 0.59
CA GLN A 109 -22.28 4.49 0.89
C GLN A 109 -21.34 4.62 2.09
N LEU A 110 -21.59 3.85 3.15
CA LEU A 110 -20.76 3.84 4.35
C LEU A 110 -19.32 3.44 4.02
N LEU A 111 -19.13 2.40 3.20
CA LEU A 111 -17.82 1.92 2.81
C LEU A 111 -17.08 2.96 1.93
N ASP A 112 -17.79 3.55 0.96
CA ASP A 112 -17.22 4.59 0.11
C ASP A 112 -16.78 5.82 0.91
N ASP A 113 -17.64 6.35 1.76
CA ASP A 113 -17.31 7.46 2.65
C ASP A 113 -16.12 7.13 3.56
N TYR A 114 -16.08 5.89 4.08
CA TYR A 114 -15.01 5.45 4.97
C TYR A 114 -13.67 5.41 4.26
N VAL A 115 -13.54 4.70 3.14
CA VAL A 115 -12.24 4.56 2.45
C VAL A 115 -11.75 5.89 1.91
N ASN A 116 -12.64 6.74 1.38
CA ASN A 116 -12.29 8.06 0.87
C ASN A 116 -11.91 9.07 1.96
N SER A 117 -12.23 8.79 3.23
CA SER A 117 -11.75 9.61 4.35
C SER A 117 -10.24 9.51 4.59
N PHE A 118 -9.58 8.46 4.10
CA PHE A 118 -8.13 8.24 4.19
C PHE A 118 -7.35 8.66 2.94
N GLY A 119 -8.05 8.94 1.84
CA GLY A 119 -7.46 9.42 0.59
C GLY A 119 -8.51 9.47 -0.51
N ALA A 120 -8.74 10.65 -1.07
CA ALA A 120 -9.69 10.83 -2.16
C ALA A 120 -9.33 9.96 -3.38
N GLY A 121 -10.34 9.46 -4.08
CA GLY A 121 -10.18 8.59 -5.24
C GLY A 121 -9.95 7.12 -4.90
N SER A 122 -10.13 6.72 -3.63
CA SER A 122 -10.07 5.31 -3.24
C SER A 122 -11.34 4.57 -3.65
N THR A 123 -11.21 3.29 -4.02
CA THR A 123 -12.32 2.44 -4.49
C THR A 123 -12.85 1.55 -3.38
N ALA A 124 -14.16 1.59 -3.16
CA ALA A 124 -14.88 0.70 -2.24
C ALA A 124 -15.37 -0.54 -2.99
N LEU A 125 -15.02 -1.75 -2.51
CA LEU A 125 -15.41 -3.03 -3.10
C LEU A 125 -16.28 -3.81 -2.12
N ARG A 126 -17.46 -4.25 -2.59
CA ARG A 126 -18.45 -4.92 -1.76
C ARG A 126 -19.25 -5.93 -2.57
N THR A 127 -19.35 -7.14 -2.08
CA THR A 127 -20.29 -8.16 -2.59
C THR A 127 -21.07 -8.78 -1.44
N ASP A 128 -22.33 -9.16 -1.70
CA ASP A 128 -23.16 -9.96 -0.78
C ASP A 128 -22.97 -11.47 -1.01
N ASP A 129 -22.20 -11.87 -2.04
CA ASP A 129 -21.88 -13.28 -2.31
C ASP A 129 -20.63 -13.68 -1.53
N ASP A 130 -20.81 -14.40 -0.40
CA ASP A 130 -19.71 -14.90 0.43
C ASP A 130 -18.74 -15.81 -0.33
N ALA A 131 -19.21 -16.54 -1.34
CA ALA A 131 -18.34 -17.42 -2.13
C ALA A 131 -17.42 -16.59 -3.04
N GLU A 132 -17.93 -15.53 -3.65
CA GLU A 132 -17.15 -14.58 -4.44
C GLU A 132 -16.12 -13.85 -3.57
N LEU A 133 -16.53 -13.32 -2.41
CA LEU A 133 -15.65 -12.66 -1.46
C LEU A 133 -14.51 -13.58 -0.99
N ARG A 134 -14.84 -14.83 -0.62
CA ARG A 134 -13.84 -15.83 -0.21
C ARG A 134 -12.89 -16.20 -1.33
N ALA A 135 -13.37 -16.29 -2.56
CA ALA A 135 -12.53 -16.58 -3.71
C ALA A 135 -11.49 -15.45 -3.92
N ALA A 136 -11.94 -14.19 -3.91
CA ALA A 136 -11.03 -13.04 -4.02
C ALA A 136 -10.04 -12.99 -2.85
N ALA A 137 -10.51 -13.12 -1.61
CA ALA A 137 -9.65 -13.13 -0.41
C ALA A 137 -8.57 -14.24 -0.48
N ALA A 138 -8.92 -15.42 -1.00
CA ALA A 138 -8.00 -16.55 -1.12
C ALA A 138 -6.85 -16.28 -2.11
N GLU A 139 -7.08 -15.55 -3.22
CA GLU A 139 -6.03 -15.19 -4.17
C GLU A 139 -4.98 -14.25 -3.54
N PHE A 140 -5.40 -13.39 -2.61
CA PHE A 140 -4.48 -12.56 -1.80
C PHE A 140 -3.88 -13.31 -0.60
N GLY A 141 -4.38 -14.51 -0.28
CA GLY A 141 -4.01 -15.24 0.93
C GLY A 141 -4.58 -14.61 2.21
N VAL A 142 -5.68 -13.88 2.08
CA VAL A 142 -6.40 -13.26 3.19
C VAL A 142 -7.33 -14.27 3.84
N PHE A 143 -7.26 -14.35 5.16
CA PHE A 143 -8.22 -15.07 5.99
C PHE A 143 -9.14 -14.05 6.68
N TYR A 144 -10.44 -14.36 6.76
CA TYR A 144 -11.38 -13.65 7.61
C TYR A 144 -12.43 -14.61 8.19
N GLU A 145 -12.96 -14.28 9.35
CA GLU A 145 -14.01 -15.01 10.05
C GLU A 145 -14.92 -14.02 10.79
N ILE A 146 -16.22 -14.19 10.64
CA ILE A 146 -17.22 -13.40 11.33
C ILE A 146 -17.95 -14.32 12.32
N THR A 147 -17.96 -13.94 13.59
CA THR A 147 -18.58 -14.71 14.67
C THR A 147 -19.56 -13.83 15.44
N THR A 148 -20.80 -14.32 15.62
CA THR A 148 -21.73 -13.70 16.54
C THR A 148 -21.55 -14.32 17.92
N LEU A 149 -21.15 -13.51 18.89
CA LEU A 149 -20.95 -13.92 20.28
C LEU A 149 -22.30 -14.13 21.00
N GLU A 150 -22.28 -14.76 22.19
CA GLU A 150 -23.50 -15.07 22.96
C GLU A 150 -24.29 -13.83 23.38
N ASP A 151 -23.62 -12.67 23.51
CA ASP A 151 -24.26 -11.39 23.84
C ASP A 151 -24.79 -10.62 22.61
N GLY A 152 -24.68 -11.21 21.41
CA GLY A 152 -25.07 -10.61 20.14
C GLY A 152 -24.01 -9.69 19.51
N THR A 153 -22.84 -9.56 20.14
CA THR A 153 -21.72 -8.81 19.55
C THR A 153 -21.16 -9.55 18.33
N ILE A 154 -20.88 -8.82 17.26
CA ILE A 154 -20.23 -9.38 16.07
C ILE A 154 -18.72 -9.15 16.19
N ASP A 155 -17.99 -10.24 16.22
CA ASP A 155 -16.53 -10.27 16.20
C ASP A 155 -16.04 -10.61 14.79
N VAL A 156 -15.09 -9.84 14.27
CA VAL A 156 -14.51 -10.02 12.93
C VAL A 156 -13.02 -10.16 13.06
N LEU A 157 -12.52 -11.34 12.76
CA LEU A 157 -11.11 -11.63 12.63
C LEU A 157 -10.72 -11.57 11.16
N HIS A 158 -9.69 -10.80 10.80
CA HIS A 158 -9.18 -10.78 9.43
C HIS A 158 -7.67 -10.53 9.40
N SER A 159 -7.04 -10.87 8.27
CA SER A 159 -5.64 -10.55 8.01
C SER A 159 -5.48 -9.04 7.76
N GLY A 160 -4.73 -8.34 8.61
CA GLY A 160 -4.46 -6.91 8.48
C GLY A 160 -3.29 -6.60 7.52
N THR A 161 -3.24 -7.26 6.37
CA THR A 161 -2.16 -7.13 5.38
C THR A 161 -2.61 -6.22 4.24
N LEU A 162 -1.76 -5.25 3.88
CA LEU A 162 -1.88 -4.45 2.66
C LEU A 162 -1.10 -5.13 1.53
N PHE A 163 -1.59 -5.06 0.31
CA PHE A 163 -0.96 -5.62 -0.88
C PHE A 163 -0.75 -4.54 -1.94
N ALA A 164 0.30 -4.69 -2.77
CA ALA A 164 0.46 -3.94 -4.02
C ALA A 164 0.31 -4.88 -5.19
N VAL A 165 -0.48 -4.46 -6.17
CA VAL A 165 -0.72 -5.14 -7.44
C VAL A 165 -0.22 -4.23 -8.55
N ASP A 166 0.44 -4.80 -9.56
CA ASP A 166 0.94 -4.08 -10.73
C ASP A 166 -0.04 -4.07 -11.91
N ASP A 167 0.37 -3.47 -13.03
CA ASP A 167 -0.37 -3.36 -14.28
C ASP A 167 -0.61 -4.72 -14.99
N THR A 168 0.04 -5.78 -14.55
CA THR A 168 -0.22 -7.14 -15.03
C THR A 168 -1.23 -7.91 -14.16
N GLY A 169 -1.65 -7.34 -13.03
CA GLY A 169 -2.47 -8.01 -12.02
C GLY A 169 -1.66 -8.93 -11.09
N ALA A 170 -0.34 -8.76 -11.01
CA ALA A 170 0.51 -9.53 -10.12
C ALA A 170 0.66 -8.86 -8.76
N ILE A 171 0.53 -9.63 -7.67
CA ILE A 171 0.81 -9.15 -6.31
C ILE A 171 2.32 -9.05 -6.11
N THR A 172 2.89 -7.87 -6.26
CA THR A 172 4.34 -7.61 -6.22
C THR A 172 4.89 -7.47 -4.80
N ALA A 173 4.08 -6.93 -3.88
CA ALA A 173 4.48 -6.71 -2.50
C ALA A 173 3.34 -6.85 -1.50
N SER A 174 3.69 -7.00 -0.22
CA SER A 174 2.73 -6.96 0.87
C SER A 174 3.38 -6.45 2.16
N TRP A 175 2.56 -5.80 3.01
CA TRP A 175 2.98 -5.25 4.29
C TRP A 175 2.02 -5.68 5.40
N PRO A 176 2.53 -6.14 6.55
CA PRO A 176 1.71 -6.47 7.70
C PRO A 176 1.18 -5.20 8.37
N PHE A 177 0.14 -5.35 9.20
CA PHE A 177 -0.30 -4.31 10.12
C PHE A 177 0.87 -3.77 10.96
N GLY A 178 0.87 -2.45 11.19
CA GLY A 178 1.89 -1.75 11.96
C GLY A 178 3.13 -1.35 11.16
N THR A 179 3.08 -1.46 9.82
CA THR A 179 4.10 -0.85 8.96
C THR A 179 3.94 0.67 9.00
N PRO A 180 4.99 1.44 9.41
CA PRO A 180 4.91 2.89 9.50
C PRO A 180 4.77 3.57 8.13
N SER A 181 4.16 4.76 8.10
CA SER A 181 3.95 5.54 6.87
C SER A 181 5.24 5.83 6.11
N GLU A 182 6.35 6.14 6.79
CA GLU A 182 7.66 6.36 6.16
C GLU A 182 8.19 5.12 5.43
N ASN A 183 7.89 3.93 5.93
CA ASN A 183 8.25 2.68 5.29
C ASN A 183 7.39 2.41 4.05
N PHE A 184 6.07 2.65 4.16
CA PHE A 184 5.19 2.60 2.99
C PHE A 184 5.68 3.54 1.90
N ARG A 185 5.96 4.82 2.22
CA ARG A 185 6.45 5.81 1.26
C ARG A 185 7.71 5.34 0.55
N ASN A 186 8.75 4.94 1.30
CA ASN A 186 10.01 4.44 0.73
C ASN A 186 9.78 3.24 -0.20
N ASP A 187 8.96 2.29 0.22
CA ASP A 187 8.73 1.07 -0.54
C ASP A 187 7.89 1.33 -1.80
N LEU A 188 6.93 2.25 -1.75
CA LEU A 188 6.13 2.68 -2.89
C LEU A 188 6.99 3.43 -3.91
N GLU A 189 7.89 4.34 -3.49
CA GLU A 189 8.87 4.99 -4.37
C GLU A 189 9.74 3.95 -5.11
N LEU A 190 10.17 2.89 -4.40
CA LEU A 190 10.98 1.82 -5.01
C LEU A 190 10.18 0.98 -6.01
N LEU A 191 8.91 0.68 -5.73
CA LEU A 191 8.05 -0.08 -6.64
C LEU A 191 7.72 0.73 -7.90
N LEU A 192 7.36 2.02 -7.75
CA LEU A 192 7.08 2.92 -8.88
C LEU A 192 8.28 3.17 -9.80
N ALA A 193 9.50 3.04 -9.28
CA ALA A 193 10.72 3.13 -10.08
C ALA A 193 11.02 1.86 -10.90
N GLU A 194 10.33 0.75 -10.62
CA GLU A 194 10.48 -0.55 -11.27
C GLU A 194 9.35 -0.87 -12.25
N SER A 195 8.21 -0.12 -12.19
CA SER A 195 7.04 -0.22 -13.07
C SER A 195 7.27 0.40 -14.45
#